data_b9cdfa5f62e033ed8d06cb6a11184f5b
#
_entry.id   b9cdfa5f62e033ed8d06cb6a11184f5b
#
_cell.length_a   1.000
_cell.length_b   1.000
_cell.length_c   1.000
_cell.angle_alpha   90.00
_cell.angle_beta   90.00
_cell.angle_gamma   90.00
#
_symmetry.space_group_name_H-M   'P 1'
#
loop_
_entity.id
_entity.type
_entity.pdbx_description
1 polymer ?
#
loop_
_entity_poly.entity_id
_entity_poly.type
_entity_poly.pdbx_seq_one_letter_code
_entity_poly.pdbx_strand_id
1 'polypeptide(L)'
;MSVLPDPEDTETKALHDYADFSGKRVLEIGCGDGRLTWRYADRAASIVAIDPDADDIATALEDCPNDLRDKIEFRTQRFEELDIPTEKFDLALLSWSL
;
A
#
# COMPACT_ATOMS: atom_id res chain seq x y z
N MET A 1 5.76 14.35 -2.55
CA MET A 1 4.91 13.15 -2.30
C MET A 1 3.55 13.60 -1.81
N SER A 2 2.50 13.05 -2.41
CA SER A 2 1.14 13.31 -1.95
C SER A 2 0.73 12.25 -0.93
N VAL A 3 0.04 12.67 0.13
CA VAL A 3 -0.44 11.76 1.17
C VAL A 3 -1.96 11.74 1.13
N LEU A 4 -2.51 10.53 1.07
CA LEU A 4 -3.96 10.34 1.06
C LEU A 4 -4.43 9.90 2.44
N PRO A 5 -5.60 10.39 2.90
CA PRO A 5 -6.15 9.94 4.18
C PRO A 5 -6.58 8.48 4.10
N ASP A 6 -6.81 7.88 5.27
CA ASP A 6 -7.30 6.52 5.37
C ASP A 6 -8.62 6.38 4.59
N PRO A 7 -8.68 5.49 3.60
CA PRO A 7 -9.87 5.28 2.81
C PRO A 7 -10.77 4.18 3.39
N GLU A 8 -10.91 4.12 4.69
CA GLU A 8 -11.59 3.05 5.39
C GLU A 8 -12.90 2.61 4.74
N ASP A 9 -13.74 3.58 4.38
CA ASP A 9 -15.01 3.31 3.73
C ASP A 9 -14.96 3.57 2.23
N THR A 10 -13.74 3.69 1.68
CA THR A 10 -13.56 4.06 0.29
C THR A 10 -13.68 2.84 -0.60
N GLU A 11 -14.61 2.88 -1.54
CA GLU A 11 -14.70 1.87 -2.58
C GLU A 11 -13.62 2.09 -3.63
N THR A 12 -13.31 1.05 -4.40
CA THR A 12 -12.27 1.11 -5.42
C THR A 12 -12.45 2.30 -6.34
N LYS A 13 -13.68 2.55 -6.79
CA LYS A 13 -13.96 3.66 -7.69
C LYS A 13 -13.60 5.00 -7.03
N ALA A 14 -14.04 5.21 -5.78
CA ALA A 14 -13.76 6.45 -5.07
C ALA A 14 -12.25 6.63 -4.85
N LEU A 15 -11.54 5.55 -4.55
CA LEU A 15 -10.10 5.60 -4.40
C LEU A 15 -9.41 6.06 -5.69
N HIS A 16 -9.81 5.52 -6.82
CA HIS A 16 -9.23 5.89 -8.11
C HIS A 16 -9.66 7.27 -8.57
N ASP A 17 -10.85 7.72 -8.21
CA ASP A 17 -11.29 9.10 -8.47
C ASP A 17 -10.48 10.09 -7.65
N TYR A 18 -10.04 9.70 -6.45
CA TYR A 18 -9.28 10.57 -5.56
C TYR A 18 -7.83 10.67 -5.99
N ALA A 19 -7.24 9.59 -6.50
CA ALA A 19 -5.85 9.55 -6.85
C ALA A 19 -5.62 8.65 -8.07
N ASP A 20 -4.69 9.10 -8.92
CA ASP A 20 -4.25 8.29 -10.06
C ASP A 20 -3.01 7.50 -9.63
N PHE A 21 -3.15 6.19 -9.54
CA PHE A 21 -2.06 5.29 -9.17
C PHE A 21 -1.20 4.85 -10.36
N SER A 22 -1.63 5.17 -11.59
CA SER A 22 -0.98 4.67 -12.80
C SER A 22 0.47 5.10 -12.89
N GLY A 23 1.38 4.13 -12.91
CA GLY A 23 2.81 4.38 -13.03
C GLY A 23 3.45 5.01 -11.78
N LYS A 24 2.75 5.05 -10.67
CA LYS A 24 3.24 5.68 -9.44
C LYS A 24 3.99 4.68 -8.56
N ARG A 25 4.98 5.20 -7.84
CA ARG A 25 5.66 4.47 -6.77
C ARG A 25 4.92 4.81 -5.49
N VAL A 26 4.34 3.79 -4.85
CA VAL A 26 3.40 3.99 -3.75
C VAL A 26 3.99 3.45 -2.45
N LEU A 27 3.85 4.21 -1.37
CA LEU A 27 4.07 3.74 -0.01
C LEU A 27 2.71 3.61 0.66
N GLU A 28 2.33 2.39 1.01
CA GLU A 28 1.08 2.15 1.73
C GLU A 28 1.40 1.87 3.20
N ILE A 29 0.85 2.69 4.09
CA ILE A 29 1.08 2.62 5.53
C ILE A 29 -0.16 2.05 6.20
N GLY A 30 0.01 0.94 6.93
CA GLY A 30 -1.11 0.25 7.56
C GLY A 30 -1.85 -0.67 6.61
N CYS A 31 -1.12 -1.40 5.77
CA CYS A 31 -1.71 -2.22 4.70
C CYS A 31 -2.51 -3.41 5.22
N GLY A 32 -2.29 -3.82 6.47
CA GLY A 32 -2.96 -5.00 7.00
C GLY A 32 -2.71 -6.23 6.15
N ASP A 33 -3.77 -6.95 5.84
CA ASP A 33 -3.70 -8.18 5.04
C ASP A 33 -3.69 -7.94 3.52
N GLY A 34 -3.60 -6.69 3.09
CA GLY A 34 -3.47 -6.35 1.67
C GLY A 34 -4.77 -6.10 0.93
N ARG A 35 -5.91 -6.11 1.61
CA ARG A 35 -7.21 -5.96 0.94
C ARG A 35 -7.32 -4.71 0.08
N LEU A 36 -6.85 -3.57 0.57
CA LEU A 36 -6.87 -2.35 -0.21
C LEU A 36 -5.79 -2.36 -1.28
N THR A 37 -4.64 -2.95 -0.95
CA THR A 37 -3.49 -3.00 -1.87
C THR A 37 -3.88 -3.62 -3.21
N TRP A 38 -4.65 -4.71 -3.18
CA TRP A 38 -5.05 -5.40 -4.40
C TRP A 38 -5.88 -4.54 -5.33
N ARG A 39 -6.56 -3.52 -4.81
CA ARG A 39 -7.48 -2.70 -5.59
C ARG A 39 -6.77 -1.74 -6.55
N TYR A 40 -5.50 -1.40 -6.27
CA TYR A 40 -4.76 -0.46 -7.13
C TYR A 40 -3.42 -1.01 -7.61
N ALA A 41 -2.98 -2.14 -7.09
CA ALA A 41 -1.63 -2.64 -7.32
C ALA A 41 -1.31 -2.87 -8.80
N ASP A 42 -2.29 -3.29 -9.59
CA ASP A 42 -2.09 -3.55 -11.01
C ASP A 42 -1.71 -2.28 -11.78
N ARG A 43 -2.09 -1.12 -11.28
CA ARG A 43 -1.82 0.16 -11.94
C ARG A 43 -0.52 0.80 -11.48
N ALA A 44 -0.11 0.56 -10.25
CA ALA A 44 1.09 1.16 -9.70
C ALA A 44 2.35 0.61 -10.35
N ALA A 45 3.39 1.42 -10.40
CA ALA A 45 4.69 0.99 -10.87
C ALA A 45 5.37 0.09 -9.85
N SER A 46 5.32 0.49 -8.58
CA SER A 46 5.87 -0.29 -7.46
C SER A 46 5.19 0.12 -6.17
N ILE A 47 5.18 -0.79 -5.20
CA ILE A 47 4.52 -0.56 -3.91
C ILE A 47 5.43 -1.08 -2.80
N VAL A 48 5.61 -0.27 -1.77
CA VAL A 48 6.11 -0.73 -0.47
C VAL A 48 4.94 -0.61 0.49
N ALA A 49 4.54 -1.73 1.07
CA ALA A 49 3.39 -1.80 1.97
C ALA A 49 3.86 -2.24 3.34
N ILE A 50 3.58 -1.43 4.36
CA ILE A 50 4.04 -1.70 5.72
C ILE A 50 2.87 -1.83 6.69
N ASP A 51 3.05 -2.68 7.68
CA ASP A 51 2.11 -2.84 8.79
C ASP A 51 2.87 -3.44 9.97
N PRO A 52 2.60 -3.01 11.22
CA PRO A 52 3.28 -3.58 12.38
C PRO A 52 2.82 -5.00 12.72
N ASP A 53 1.69 -5.45 12.18
CA ASP A 53 1.14 -6.77 12.48
C ASP A 53 1.75 -7.83 11.57
N ALA A 54 2.62 -8.68 12.16
CA ALA A 54 3.30 -9.73 11.40
C ALA A 54 2.33 -10.77 10.82
N ASP A 55 1.23 -11.04 11.51
CA ASP A 55 0.24 -12.01 11.04
C ASP A 55 -0.49 -11.49 9.80
N ASP A 56 -0.82 -10.18 9.80
CA ASP A 56 -1.43 -9.55 8.64
C ASP A 56 -0.47 -9.55 7.44
N ILE A 57 0.80 -9.24 7.68
CA ILE A 57 1.79 -9.26 6.60
C ILE A 57 1.96 -10.68 6.04
N ALA A 58 1.97 -11.69 6.91
CA ALA A 58 2.04 -13.08 6.45
C ALA A 58 0.85 -13.44 5.56
N THR A 59 -0.35 -13.00 5.94
CA THR A 59 -1.55 -13.20 5.14
C THR A 59 -1.45 -12.47 3.80
N ALA A 60 -0.97 -11.22 3.81
CA ALA A 60 -0.79 -10.45 2.59
C ALA A 60 0.17 -11.13 1.63
N LEU A 61 1.28 -11.66 2.14
CA LEU A 61 2.25 -12.38 1.33
C LEU A 61 1.65 -13.64 0.72
N GLU A 62 0.85 -14.36 1.50
CA GLU A 62 0.20 -15.59 1.04
C GLU A 62 -0.85 -15.31 -0.02
N ASP A 63 -1.65 -14.25 0.16
CA ASP A 63 -2.75 -13.90 -0.73
C ASP A 63 -2.30 -13.10 -1.95
N CYS A 64 -1.07 -12.63 -1.99
CA CYS A 64 -0.58 -11.78 -3.07
C CYS A 64 -0.67 -12.51 -4.42
N PRO A 65 -1.37 -11.94 -5.40
CA PRO A 65 -1.42 -12.53 -6.74
C PRO A 65 -0.01 -12.66 -7.33
N ASN A 66 0.24 -13.76 -8.03
CA ASN A 66 1.56 -14.06 -8.56
C ASN A 66 2.09 -12.98 -9.50
N ASP A 67 1.22 -12.38 -10.30
CA ASP A 67 1.59 -11.35 -11.25
C ASP A 67 1.94 -10.00 -10.59
N LEU A 68 1.65 -9.85 -9.30
CA LEU A 68 1.95 -8.64 -8.55
C LEU A 68 3.16 -8.78 -7.63
N ARG A 69 3.67 -9.99 -7.44
CA ARG A 69 4.74 -10.24 -6.46
C ARG A 69 6.01 -9.44 -6.72
N ASP A 70 6.32 -9.20 -7.98
CA ASP A 70 7.56 -8.50 -8.35
C ASP A 70 7.48 -6.99 -8.10
N LYS A 71 6.29 -6.44 -7.93
CA LYS A 71 6.14 -5.00 -7.76
C LYS A 71 5.77 -4.59 -6.34
N ILE A 72 5.43 -5.53 -5.45
CA ILE A 72 5.01 -5.22 -4.09
C ILE A 72 6.01 -5.79 -3.09
N GLU A 73 6.53 -4.91 -2.23
CA GLU A 73 7.36 -5.32 -1.10
C GLU A 73 6.54 -5.12 0.17
N PHE A 74 6.28 -6.20 0.91
CA PHE A 74 5.59 -6.13 2.19
C PHE A 74 6.61 -6.15 3.31
N ARG A 75 6.42 -5.27 4.32
CA ARG A 75 7.31 -5.18 5.47
C ARG A 75 6.52 -5.17 6.77
N THR A 76 6.90 -6.02 7.72
CA THR A 76 6.42 -5.92 9.09
C THR A 76 7.21 -4.80 9.76
N GLN A 77 6.61 -3.63 9.81
CA GLN A 77 7.32 -2.43 10.23
C GLN A 77 6.34 -1.35 10.66
N ARG A 78 6.71 -0.59 11.67
CA ARG A 78 5.97 0.61 12.06
C ARG A 78 6.41 1.78 11.19
N PHE A 79 5.53 2.74 11.00
CA PHE A 79 5.86 3.93 10.23
C PHE A 79 7.09 4.66 10.81
N GLU A 80 7.19 4.73 12.14
CA GLU A 80 8.29 5.42 12.82
C GLU A 80 9.65 4.76 12.54
N GLU A 81 9.65 3.50 12.14
CA GLU A 81 10.87 2.75 11.84
C GLU A 81 11.28 2.85 10.38
N LEU A 82 10.48 3.55 9.58
CA LEU A 82 10.70 3.63 8.13
C LEU A 82 11.94 4.47 7.85
N ASP A 83 12.91 3.90 7.17
CA ASP A 83 14.17 4.56 6.83
C ASP A 83 14.33 4.82 5.33
N ILE A 84 13.26 4.58 4.56
CA ILE A 84 13.29 4.80 3.11
C ILE A 84 13.07 6.29 2.83
N PRO A 85 13.94 6.92 2.02
CA PRO A 85 13.73 8.32 1.66
C PRO A 85 12.38 8.54 0.99
N THR A 86 11.65 9.56 1.45
CA THR A 86 10.30 9.81 0.94
C THR A 86 10.29 10.23 -0.52
N GLU A 87 11.38 10.78 -1.04
CA GLU A 87 11.49 11.15 -2.45
C GLU A 87 11.49 9.93 -3.39
N LYS A 88 11.58 8.73 -2.86
CA LYS A 88 11.47 7.51 -3.65
C LYS A 88 10.02 7.15 -3.98
N PHE A 89 9.06 7.87 -3.40
CA PHE A 89 7.64 7.58 -3.60
C PHE A 89 6.96 8.80 -4.23
N ASP A 90 5.98 8.51 -5.08
CA ASP A 90 5.13 9.54 -5.69
C ASP A 90 3.85 9.74 -4.87
N LEU A 91 3.42 8.69 -4.15
CA LEU A 91 2.21 8.70 -3.34
C LEU A 91 2.44 7.96 -2.04
N ALA A 92 1.88 8.48 -0.96
CA ALA A 92 1.77 7.73 0.29
C ALA A 92 0.29 7.57 0.64
N LEU A 93 -0.14 6.35 0.86
CA LEU A 93 -1.51 6.01 1.19
C LEU A 93 -1.58 5.53 2.63
N LEU A 94 -2.40 6.19 3.43
CA LEU A 94 -2.67 5.77 4.81
C LEU A 94 -3.92 4.90 4.78
N SER A 95 -3.75 3.60 4.99
CA SER A 95 -4.83 2.64 4.77
C SER A 95 -5.18 1.82 6.00
N TRP A 96 -4.59 2.14 7.15
CA TRP A 96 -4.94 1.40 8.37
C TRP A 96 -6.40 1.66 8.76
N SER A 97 -7.01 0.61 9.30
CA SER A 97 -8.34 0.68 9.90
C SER A 97 -8.23 1.23 11.32
N LEU A 98 -9.10 2.11 11.67
CA LEU A 98 -9.16 2.62 13.03
C LEU A 98 -10.09 1.76 13.90
#